data_5a75a756691465457961f7c9b5819c87
#
_entry.id   5a75a756691465457961f7c9b5819c87
#
_cell.length_a   1.000
_cell.length_b   1.000
_cell.length_c   1.000
_cell.angle_alpha   90.00
_cell.angle_beta   90.00
_cell.angle_gamma   90.00
#
_symmetry.space_group_name_H-M   'P 1'
#
loop_
_entity.id
_entity.type
_entity.pdbx_description
1 polymer ?
#
loop_
_entity_poly.entity_id
_entity_poly.type
_entity_poly.pdbx_seq_one_letter_code
_entity_poly.pdbx_strand_id
1 'polypeptide(L)'
;MLFRSVTIASIILGALSGYMFYYDDLSHTLWGIFLLIWANWYDCADGQLARMTGKKSLLGRILDGFAGDVWFFSIYFFISLRLTPSWGIWIWLLSAFAGFICHSKQCALADYYRNVHMFFQKGADKCELDSSEEQYRKMEALKWSKDWFEKLYLFFYARYTHSQEKMSPSCQHLDRKSTRLNSSH
;
A
#
# COMPACT_ATOMS: atom_id res chain seq x y z
N MET A 1 2.57 -20.11 9.11
CA MET A 1 3.72 -19.44 9.72
C MET A 1 4.69 -18.88 8.66
N LEU A 2 5.04 -19.61 7.62
CA LEU A 2 5.97 -19.17 6.56
C LEU A 2 5.61 -17.82 5.92
N PHE A 3 4.33 -17.58 5.68
CA PHE A 3 3.81 -16.39 5.03
C PHE A 3 4.22 -15.08 5.76
N ARG A 4 4.02 -15.04 7.08
CA ARG A 4 4.37 -13.86 7.89
C ARG A 4 5.89 -13.60 7.95
N SER A 5 6.69 -14.64 7.82
CA SER A 5 8.15 -14.51 7.86
C SER A 5 8.69 -13.85 6.60
N VAL A 6 8.09 -14.08 5.42
CA VAL A 6 8.49 -13.49 4.15
C VAL A 6 8.17 -11.99 4.15
N THR A 7 6.96 -11.61 4.59
CA THR A 7 6.58 -10.19 4.70
C THR A 7 7.45 -9.44 5.71
N ILE A 8 7.77 -10.05 6.87
CA ILE A 8 8.67 -9.43 7.85
C ILE A 8 10.09 -9.28 7.28
N ALA A 9 10.57 -10.26 6.54
CA ALA A 9 11.88 -10.18 5.88
C ALA A 9 11.91 -9.03 4.85
N SER A 10 10.85 -8.84 4.06
CA SER A 10 10.75 -7.73 3.11
C SER A 10 10.77 -6.37 3.83
N ILE A 11 10.06 -6.24 4.96
CA ILE A 11 10.08 -5.01 5.78
C ILE A 11 11.47 -4.70 6.28
N ILE A 12 12.18 -5.69 6.81
CA ILE A 12 13.54 -5.51 7.34
C ILE A 12 14.51 -5.11 6.23
N LEU A 13 14.47 -5.79 5.08
CA LEU A 13 15.33 -5.48 3.93
C LEU A 13 15.06 -4.08 3.38
N GLY A 14 13.80 -3.67 3.29
CA GLY A 14 13.44 -2.33 2.85
C GLY A 14 13.86 -1.23 3.84
N ALA A 15 13.74 -1.48 5.15
CA ALA A 15 14.22 -0.56 6.17
C ALA A 15 15.76 -0.44 6.14
N LEU A 16 16.49 -1.55 5.96
CA LEU A 16 17.94 -1.56 5.78
C LEU A 16 18.36 -0.83 4.50
N SER A 17 17.59 -0.96 3.41
CA SER A 17 17.80 -0.18 2.20
C SER A 17 17.78 1.32 2.49
N GLY A 18 16.77 1.79 3.22
CA GLY A 18 16.67 3.19 3.65
C GLY A 18 17.90 3.64 4.46
N TYR A 19 18.36 2.80 5.39
CA TYR A 19 19.57 3.08 6.18
C TYR A 19 20.83 3.20 5.32
N MET A 20 20.96 2.41 4.26
CA MET A 20 22.10 2.54 3.34
C MET A 20 22.15 3.91 2.65
N PHE A 21 21.03 4.53 2.36
CA PHE A 21 20.97 5.88 1.77
C PHE A 21 21.38 7.03 2.73
N TYR A 22 21.63 6.73 4.00
CA TYR A 22 22.24 7.68 4.93
C TYR A 22 23.67 8.02 4.53
N TYR A 23 24.41 7.05 4.01
CA TYR A 23 25.80 7.24 3.60
C TYR A 23 25.88 7.92 2.23
N ASP A 24 26.93 8.74 2.00
CA ASP A 24 27.08 9.57 0.79
C ASP A 24 28.07 8.95 -0.22
N ASP A 25 28.30 7.66 -0.13
CA ASP A 25 29.17 6.95 -1.03
C ASP A 25 28.40 6.03 -1.99
N LEU A 26 29.00 5.81 -3.16
CA LEU A 26 28.38 5.00 -4.22
C LEU A 26 28.14 3.55 -3.78
N SER A 27 29.04 2.98 -2.97
CA SER A 27 28.92 1.59 -2.52
C SER A 27 27.68 1.36 -1.69
N HIS A 28 27.42 2.22 -0.69
CA HIS A 28 26.21 2.12 0.13
C HIS A 28 24.94 2.42 -0.69
N THR A 29 24.99 3.35 -1.62
CA THR A 29 23.88 3.63 -2.54
C THR A 29 23.52 2.39 -3.37
N LEU A 30 24.52 1.71 -3.95
CA LEU A 30 24.31 0.48 -4.72
C LEU A 30 23.75 -0.65 -3.85
N TRP A 31 24.27 -0.83 -2.64
CA TRP A 31 23.71 -1.78 -1.68
C TRP A 31 22.28 -1.44 -1.28
N GLY A 32 21.95 -0.16 -1.08
CA GLY A 32 20.59 0.30 -0.81
C GLY A 32 19.62 -0.09 -1.93
N ILE A 33 20.01 0.17 -3.19
CA ILE A 33 19.21 -0.22 -4.36
C ILE A 33 19.03 -1.74 -4.44
N PHE A 34 20.11 -2.50 -4.23
CA PHE A 34 20.06 -3.96 -4.26
C PHE A 34 19.12 -4.53 -3.20
N LEU A 35 19.20 -4.03 -1.96
CA LEU A 35 18.31 -4.43 -0.87
C LEU A 35 16.86 -4.08 -1.15
N LEU A 36 16.59 -2.93 -1.78
CA LEU A 36 15.23 -2.51 -2.14
C LEU A 36 14.63 -3.43 -3.21
N ILE A 37 15.43 -3.80 -4.23
CA ILE A 37 14.99 -4.76 -5.25
C ILE A 37 14.66 -6.11 -4.60
N TRP A 38 15.50 -6.55 -3.67
CA TRP A 38 15.31 -7.82 -2.97
C TRP A 38 14.07 -7.79 -2.06
N ALA A 39 13.85 -6.69 -1.33
CA ALA A 39 12.65 -6.48 -0.54
C ALA A 39 11.39 -6.58 -1.42
N ASN A 40 11.40 -5.95 -2.59
CA ASN A 40 10.29 -6.00 -3.54
C ASN A 40 10.05 -7.44 -4.08
N TRP A 41 11.09 -8.23 -4.30
CA TRP A 41 10.93 -9.64 -4.70
C TRP A 41 10.26 -10.47 -3.61
N TYR A 42 10.64 -10.27 -2.34
CA TYR A 42 9.98 -10.95 -1.21
C TYR A 42 8.50 -10.56 -1.09
N ASP A 43 8.18 -9.29 -1.27
CA ASP A 43 6.82 -8.77 -1.26
C ASP A 43 5.97 -9.37 -2.41
N CYS A 44 6.53 -9.41 -3.62
CA CYS A 44 5.87 -10.07 -4.75
C CYS A 44 5.67 -11.58 -4.51
N ALA A 45 6.61 -12.24 -3.86
CA ALA A 45 6.55 -13.68 -3.59
C ALA A 45 5.47 -14.01 -2.55
N ASP A 46 5.34 -13.21 -1.47
CA ASP A 46 4.32 -13.46 -0.46
C ASP A 46 2.90 -13.19 -0.99
N GLY A 47 2.72 -12.15 -1.81
CA GLY A 47 1.47 -11.90 -2.51
C GLY A 47 1.06 -13.04 -3.48
N GLN A 48 2.03 -13.66 -4.16
CA GLN A 48 1.76 -14.84 -4.99
C GLN A 48 1.41 -16.07 -4.14
N LEU A 49 2.14 -16.29 -3.06
CA LEU A 49 1.90 -17.40 -2.13
C LEU A 49 0.51 -17.30 -1.48
N ALA A 50 0.07 -16.10 -1.13
CA ALA A 50 -1.27 -15.85 -0.61
C ALA A 50 -2.37 -16.24 -1.61
N ARG A 51 -2.17 -15.90 -2.88
CA ARG A 51 -3.10 -16.25 -3.97
C ARG A 51 -3.15 -17.77 -4.22
N MET A 52 -2.00 -18.43 -4.23
CA MET A 52 -1.90 -19.89 -4.47
C MET A 52 -2.50 -20.70 -3.33
N THR A 53 -2.34 -20.26 -2.08
CA THR A 53 -2.85 -21.00 -0.90
C THR A 53 -4.31 -20.69 -0.58
N GLY A 54 -4.94 -19.73 -1.26
CA GLY A 54 -6.31 -19.28 -0.99
C GLY A 54 -6.51 -18.65 0.40
N LYS A 55 -5.44 -18.49 1.18
CA LYS A 55 -5.49 -17.95 2.54
C LYS A 55 -5.31 -16.44 2.53
N LYS A 56 -6.32 -15.72 2.05
CA LYS A 56 -6.39 -14.26 2.20
C LYS A 56 -6.80 -13.93 3.64
N SER A 57 -5.87 -13.39 4.44
CA SER A 57 -6.20 -12.86 5.77
C SER A 57 -6.18 -11.34 5.76
N LEU A 58 -7.07 -10.72 6.52
CA LEU A 58 -7.10 -9.26 6.72
C LEU A 58 -5.74 -8.74 7.19
N LEU A 59 -5.13 -9.45 8.14
CA LEU A 59 -3.81 -9.10 8.66
C LEU A 59 -2.71 -9.18 7.61
N GLY A 60 -2.78 -10.15 6.67
CA GLY A 60 -1.83 -10.26 5.56
C GLY A 60 -1.90 -9.05 4.64
N ARG A 61 -3.10 -8.62 4.28
CA ARG A 61 -3.34 -7.42 3.45
C ARG A 61 -2.83 -6.13 4.12
N ILE A 62 -3.04 -6.01 5.45
CA ILE A 62 -2.53 -4.87 6.23
C ILE A 62 -1.00 -4.85 6.22
N LEU A 63 -0.36 -5.99 6.46
CA LEU A 63 1.11 -6.08 6.49
C LEU A 63 1.73 -5.81 5.13
N ASP A 64 1.11 -6.26 4.05
CA ASP A 64 1.52 -6.03 2.66
C ASP A 64 1.53 -4.51 2.34
N GLY A 65 0.42 -3.82 2.62
CA GLY A 65 0.36 -2.35 2.47
C GLY A 65 1.35 -1.61 3.37
N PHE A 66 1.48 -2.05 4.63
CA PHE A 66 2.38 -1.44 5.60
C PHE A 66 3.87 -1.64 5.25
N ALA A 67 4.23 -2.74 4.59
CA ALA A 67 5.61 -3.00 4.16
C ALA A 67 6.14 -1.89 3.25
N GLY A 68 5.39 -1.54 2.22
CA GLY A 68 5.75 -0.46 1.30
C GLY A 68 5.88 0.89 2.01
N ASP A 69 4.96 1.23 2.90
CA ASP A 69 5.00 2.48 3.68
C ASP A 69 6.25 2.56 4.56
N VAL A 70 6.67 1.46 5.20
CA VAL A 70 7.90 1.41 6.01
C VAL A 70 9.15 1.62 5.16
N TRP A 71 9.23 1.02 3.98
CA TRP A 71 10.39 1.20 3.10
C TRP A 71 10.55 2.65 2.69
N PHE A 72 9.49 3.28 2.18
CA PHE A 72 9.53 4.67 1.73
C PHE A 72 9.74 5.64 2.88
N PHE A 73 9.10 5.41 4.03
CA PHE A 73 9.36 6.18 5.23
C PHE A 73 10.84 6.12 5.63
N SER A 74 11.42 4.92 5.65
CA SER A 74 12.85 4.73 5.96
C SER A 74 13.75 5.50 4.98
N ILE A 75 13.49 5.39 3.67
CA ILE A 75 14.26 6.10 2.64
C ILE A 75 14.17 7.61 2.84
N TYR A 76 12.98 8.19 2.95
CA TYR A 76 12.80 9.63 3.15
C TYR A 76 13.44 10.12 4.45
N PHE A 77 13.30 9.32 5.52
CA PHE A 77 13.86 9.65 6.82
C PHE A 77 15.40 9.72 6.77
N PHE A 78 16.06 8.68 6.28
CA PHE A 78 17.51 8.63 6.26
C PHE A 78 18.14 9.61 5.26
N ILE A 79 17.52 9.84 4.11
CA ILE A 79 17.94 10.89 3.18
C ILE A 79 17.80 12.28 3.83
N SER A 80 16.71 12.53 4.52
CA SER A 80 16.52 13.81 5.23
C SER A 80 17.56 14.01 6.32
N LEU A 81 17.84 12.95 7.09
CA LEU A 81 18.86 12.99 8.13
C LEU A 81 20.24 13.32 7.55
N ARG A 82 20.61 12.70 6.43
CA ARG A 82 21.86 12.98 5.71
C ARG A 82 21.95 14.42 5.23
N LEU A 83 20.89 14.96 4.69
CA LEU A 83 20.87 16.30 4.09
C LEU A 83 20.59 17.43 5.08
N THR A 84 20.25 17.12 6.33
CA THR A 84 19.96 18.12 7.38
C THR A 84 21.10 19.12 7.59
N PRO A 85 22.40 18.74 7.56
CA PRO A 85 23.48 19.72 7.73
C PRO A 85 23.52 20.79 6.63
N SER A 86 23.09 20.45 5.41
CA SER A 86 23.15 21.34 4.24
C SER A 86 21.87 22.16 4.05
N TRP A 87 20.71 21.57 4.35
CA TRP A 87 19.38 22.11 4.03
C TRP A 87 18.56 22.49 5.28
N GLY A 88 19.03 22.14 6.48
CA GLY A 88 18.34 22.40 7.74
C GLY A 88 16.94 21.78 7.78
N ILE A 89 15.99 22.49 8.38
CA ILE A 89 14.60 22.01 8.54
C ILE A 89 13.84 21.87 7.21
N TRP A 90 14.26 22.57 6.17
CA TRP A 90 13.56 22.56 4.89
C TRP A 90 13.52 21.18 4.22
N ILE A 91 14.56 20.37 4.44
CA ILE A 91 14.58 19.00 3.88
C ILE A 91 13.50 18.13 4.52
N TRP A 92 13.23 18.29 5.80
CA TRP A 92 12.17 17.57 6.49
C TRP A 92 10.78 17.96 6.02
N LEU A 93 10.54 19.25 5.76
CA LEU A 93 9.28 19.72 5.18
C LEU A 93 9.10 19.19 3.75
N LEU A 94 10.17 19.21 2.95
CA LEU A 94 10.14 18.65 1.59
C LEU A 94 9.87 17.14 1.60
N SER A 95 10.54 16.39 2.46
CA SER A 95 10.33 14.94 2.61
C SER A 95 8.94 14.60 3.12
N ALA A 96 8.40 15.35 4.06
CA ALA A 96 7.04 15.18 4.53
C ALA A 96 6.03 15.45 3.40
N PHE A 97 6.22 16.52 2.64
CA PHE A 97 5.38 16.82 1.48
C PHE A 97 5.47 15.71 0.42
N ALA A 98 6.69 15.29 0.06
CA ALA A 98 6.92 14.25 -0.94
C ALA A 98 6.34 12.89 -0.49
N GLY A 99 6.57 12.48 0.75
CA GLY A 99 6.12 11.19 1.29
C GLY A 99 4.61 11.16 1.53
N PHE A 100 4.07 12.10 2.33
CA PHE A 100 2.67 12.04 2.73
C PHE A 100 1.69 12.53 1.65
N ILE A 101 2.09 13.47 0.81
CA ILE A 101 1.18 14.04 -0.20
C ILE A 101 1.44 13.44 -1.58
N CYS A 102 2.66 13.53 -2.10
CA CYS A 102 2.93 13.08 -3.46
C CYS A 102 2.94 11.57 -3.56
N HIS A 103 3.75 10.88 -2.75
CA HIS A 103 3.92 9.44 -2.81
C HIS A 103 2.63 8.69 -2.48
N SER A 104 1.95 9.05 -1.40
CA SER A 104 0.69 8.42 -0.99
C SER A 104 -0.39 8.53 -2.08
N LYS A 105 -0.53 9.70 -2.72
CA LYS A 105 -1.48 9.87 -3.82
C LYS A 105 -1.09 9.09 -5.07
N GLN A 106 0.20 9.02 -5.40
CA GLN A 106 0.69 8.23 -6.54
C GLN A 106 0.44 6.74 -6.33
N CYS A 107 0.72 6.21 -5.15
CA CYS A 107 0.45 4.81 -4.81
C CYS A 107 -1.05 4.49 -4.89
N ALA A 108 -1.89 5.35 -4.31
CA ALA A 108 -3.34 5.19 -4.34
C ALA A 108 -3.88 5.17 -5.78
N LEU A 109 -3.38 6.06 -6.62
CA LEU A 109 -3.79 6.16 -8.02
C LEU A 109 -3.30 4.97 -8.84
N ALA A 110 -2.05 4.55 -8.65
CA ALA A 110 -1.48 3.38 -9.32
C ALA A 110 -2.23 2.08 -8.98
N ASP A 111 -2.57 1.89 -7.69
CA ASP A 111 -3.33 0.75 -7.23
C ASP A 111 -4.75 0.75 -7.80
N TYR A 112 -5.41 1.89 -7.83
CA TYR A 112 -6.73 2.05 -8.43
C TYR A 112 -6.73 1.66 -9.91
N TYR A 113 -5.82 2.21 -10.73
CA TYR A 113 -5.75 1.88 -12.14
C TYR A 113 -5.35 0.43 -12.41
N ARG A 114 -4.50 -0.16 -11.57
CA ARG A 114 -4.18 -1.58 -11.63
C ARG A 114 -5.43 -2.44 -11.42
N ASN A 115 -6.25 -2.11 -10.43
CA ASN A 115 -7.49 -2.83 -10.14
C ASN A 115 -8.52 -2.65 -11.26
N VAL A 116 -8.68 -1.45 -11.81
CA VAL A 116 -9.53 -1.18 -12.98
C VAL A 116 -9.08 -2.02 -14.19
N HIS A 117 -7.77 -2.05 -14.47
CA HIS A 117 -7.23 -2.87 -15.57
C HIS A 117 -7.52 -4.37 -15.36
N MET A 118 -7.34 -4.86 -14.13
CA MET A 118 -7.66 -6.25 -13.78
C MET A 118 -9.14 -6.57 -13.94
N PHE A 119 -10.03 -5.62 -13.60
CA PHE A 119 -11.47 -5.75 -13.80
C PHE A 119 -11.81 -5.98 -15.27
N PHE A 120 -11.26 -5.18 -16.18
CA PHE A 120 -11.52 -5.32 -17.61
C PHE A 120 -10.92 -6.60 -18.24
N GLN A 121 -9.78 -7.08 -17.71
CA GLN A 121 -9.13 -8.28 -18.23
C GLN A 121 -9.69 -9.59 -17.68
N LYS A 122 -10.05 -9.64 -16.40
CA LYS A 122 -10.32 -10.89 -15.67
C LYS A 122 -11.73 -10.97 -15.09
N GLY A 123 -12.53 -9.91 -15.22
CA GLY A 123 -13.87 -9.81 -14.67
C GLY A 123 -13.92 -9.40 -13.19
N ALA A 124 -15.13 -9.14 -12.72
CA ALA A 124 -15.40 -8.62 -11.37
C ALA A 124 -14.89 -9.53 -10.24
N ASP A 125 -14.92 -10.84 -10.41
CA ASP A 125 -14.56 -11.81 -9.36
C ASP A 125 -13.06 -11.83 -9.02
N LYS A 126 -12.22 -11.22 -9.84
CA LYS A 126 -10.75 -11.22 -9.68
C LYS A 126 -10.15 -9.87 -9.41
N CYS A 127 -10.95 -8.81 -9.34
CA CYS A 127 -10.52 -7.47 -8.96
C CYS A 127 -10.94 -7.16 -7.52
N GLU A 128 -10.13 -6.35 -6.85
CA GLU A 128 -10.43 -5.85 -5.50
C GLU A 128 -10.95 -4.40 -5.59
N LEU A 129 -11.99 -4.18 -6.41
CA LEU A 129 -12.70 -2.90 -6.46
C LEU A 129 -13.71 -2.87 -5.31
N ASP A 130 -13.22 -2.54 -4.13
CA ASP A 130 -14.05 -2.35 -2.96
C ASP A 130 -14.79 -1.00 -3.03
N SER A 131 -16.06 -0.98 -2.66
CA SER A 131 -16.82 0.27 -2.51
C SER A 131 -16.56 0.87 -1.13
N SER A 132 -16.27 2.18 -1.09
CA SER A 132 -16.11 2.90 0.19
C SER A 132 -17.37 2.82 1.06
N GLU A 133 -18.54 2.83 0.45
CA GLU A 133 -19.84 2.71 1.12
C GLU A 133 -20.02 1.35 1.81
N GLU A 134 -19.59 0.27 1.16
CA GLU A 134 -19.61 -1.07 1.73
C GLU A 134 -18.64 -1.21 2.92
N GLN A 135 -17.46 -0.60 2.83
CA GLN A 135 -16.47 -0.61 3.91
C GLN A 135 -16.93 0.20 5.12
N TYR A 136 -17.59 1.34 4.92
CA TYR A 136 -18.20 2.10 6.00
C TYR A 136 -19.32 1.30 6.68
N ARG A 137 -20.15 0.60 5.92
CA ARG A 137 -21.22 -0.24 6.48
C ARG A 137 -20.67 -1.41 7.28
N LYS A 138 -19.59 -2.05 6.82
CA LYS A 138 -18.87 -3.10 7.58
C LYS A 138 -18.29 -2.52 8.88
N MET A 139 -17.71 -1.33 8.83
CA MET A 139 -17.17 -0.64 10.01
C MET A 139 -18.26 -0.32 11.05
N GLU A 140 -19.44 0.12 10.62
CA GLU A 140 -20.55 0.43 11.52
C GLU A 140 -21.10 -0.82 12.23
N ALA A 141 -21.08 -1.97 11.57
CA ALA A 141 -21.53 -3.24 12.13
C ALA A 141 -20.59 -3.78 13.25
N LEU A 142 -19.36 -3.32 13.33
CA LEU A 142 -18.36 -3.76 14.32
C LEU A 142 -18.52 -3.00 15.66
N LYS A 143 -18.33 -3.72 16.77
CA LYS A 143 -18.35 -3.14 18.12
C LYS A 143 -16.98 -2.67 18.57
N TRP A 144 -16.87 -1.42 19.04
CA TRP A 144 -15.61 -0.82 19.53
C TRP A 144 -14.93 -1.62 20.63
N SER A 145 -15.68 -2.34 21.45
CA SER A 145 -15.13 -3.04 22.62
C SER A 145 -14.39 -4.34 22.31
N LYS A 146 -14.69 -4.99 21.17
CA LYS A 146 -14.08 -6.26 20.78
C LYS A 146 -13.19 -6.15 19.55
N ASP A 147 -13.59 -5.31 18.60
CA ASP A 147 -13.03 -5.27 17.26
C ASP A 147 -12.41 -3.90 16.93
N TRP A 148 -11.86 -3.21 17.96
CA TRP A 148 -11.35 -1.85 17.84
C TRP A 148 -10.25 -1.72 16.75
N PHE A 149 -9.39 -2.73 16.63
CA PHE A 149 -8.31 -2.75 15.66
C PHE A 149 -8.86 -2.91 14.23
N GLU A 150 -9.82 -3.82 14.03
CA GLU A 150 -10.46 -4.03 12.74
C GLU A 150 -11.30 -2.81 12.33
N LYS A 151 -11.97 -2.18 13.29
CA LYS A 151 -12.73 -0.96 13.06
C LYS A 151 -11.83 0.23 12.70
N LEU A 152 -10.68 0.37 13.36
CA LEU A 152 -9.69 1.39 13.04
C LEU A 152 -9.11 1.18 11.63
N TYR A 153 -8.79 -0.06 11.30
CA TYR A 153 -8.33 -0.41 9.96
C TYR A 153 -9.37 -0.08 8.89
N LEU A 154 -10.63 -0.51 9.09
CA LEU A 154 -11.71 -0.23 8.13
C LEU A 154 -11.96 1.27 7.97
N PHE A 155 -11.78 2.05 9.01
CA PHE A 155 -11.88 3.51 8.93
C PHE A 155 -10.83 4.11 7.99
N PHE A 156 -9.56 3.72 8.14
CA PHE A 156 -8.51 4.21 7.25
C PHE A 156 -8.66 3.65 5.83
N TYR A 157 -9.04 2.38 5.71
CA TYR A 157 -9.26 1.73 4.42
C TYR A 157 -10.45 2.34 3.67
N ALA A 158 -11.57 2.62 4.33
CA ALA A 158 -12.71 3.29 3.73
C ALA A 158 -12.37 4.72 3.26
N ARG A 159 -11.57 5.47 4.03
CA ARG A 159 -11.07 6.79 3.61
C ARG A 159 -10.14 6.69 2.41
N TYR A 160 -9.28 5.70 2.39
CA TYR A 160 -8.39 5.43 1.27
C TYR A 160 -9.19 5.13 0.00
N THR A 161 -10.14 4.18 0.07
CA THR A 161 -11.03 3.81 -1.05
C THR A 161 -11.86 5.02 -1.51
N HIS A 162 -12.42 5.79 -0.59
CA HIS A 162 -13.16 7.02 -0.93
C HIS A 162 -12.29 8.05 -1.66
N SER A 163 -11.03 8.20 -1.26
CA SER A 163 -10.08 9.07 -1.97
C SER A 163 -9.80 8.58 -3.38
N GLN A 164 -9.65 7.26 -3.58
CA GLN A 164 -9.48 6.66 -4.91
C GLN A 164 -10.70 6.88 -5.80
N GLU A 165 -11.89 6.65 -5.28
CA GLU A 165 -13.17 6.88 -5.97
C GLU A 165 -13.30 8.33 -6.44
N LYS A 166 -12.92 9.30 -5.61
CA LYS A 166 -12.99 10.72 -5.92
C LYS A 166 -11.99 11.13 -7.01
N MET A 167 -10.86 10.45 -7.12
CA MET A 167 -9.84 10.73 -8.15
C MET A 167 -10.24 10.22 -9.55
N SER A 168 -11.17 9.27 -9.65
CA SER A 168 -11.56 8.68 -10.94
C SER A 168 -13.06 8.38 -11.04
N PRO A 169 -13.93 9.41 -11.09
CA PRO A 169 -15.39 9.23 -11.13
C PRO A 169 -15.89 8.52 -12.38
N SER A 170 -15.15 8.59 -13.49
CA SER A 170 -15.54 7.96 -14.76
C SER A 170 -15.55 6.44 -14.72
N CYS A 171 -14.66 5.81 -13.94
CA CYS A 171 -14.61 4.35 -13.82
C CYS A 171 -15.71 3.78 -12.93
N GLN A 172 -16.23 4.53 -11.97
CA GLN A 172 -17.37 4.12 -11.14
C GLN A 172 -18.67 3.97 -11.96
N HIS A 173 -18.86 4.81 -12.98
CA HIS A 173 -20.01 4.70 -13.88
C HIS A 173 -20.00 3.38 -14.67
N LEU A 174 -18.85 2.86 -15.02
CA LEU A 174 -18.70 1.59 -15.74
C LEU A 174 -18.96 0.40 -14.82
N ASP A 175 -18.49 0.45 -13.56
CA ASP A 175 -18.71 -0.60 -12.58
C ASP A 175 -20.21 -0.72 -12.21
N ARG A 176 -20.89 0.38 -11.92
CA ARG A 176 -22.34 0.39 -11.66
C ARG A 176 -23.17 -0.13 -12.83
N LYS A 177 -22.71 0.06 -14.07
CA LYS A 177 -23.39 -0.43 -15.26
C LYS A 177 -23.20 -1.94 -15.44
N SER A 178 -21.99 -2.47 -15.18
CA SER A 178 -21.70 -3.90 -15.26
C SER A 178 -22.40 -4.70 -14.15
N THR A 179 -22.46 -4.16 -12.93
CA THR A 179 -23.15 -4.78 -11.80
C THR A 179 -24.65 -4.86 -12.03
N ARG A 180 -25.28 -3.83 -12.64
CA ARG A 180 -26.69 -3.85 -13.01
C ARG A 180 -27.01 -4.84 -14.13
N LEU A 181 -26.09 -5.05 -15.08
CA LEU A 181 -26.27 -6.03 -16.16
C LEU A 181 -26.18 -7.48 -15.64
N ASN A 182 -25.30 -7.74 -14.67
CA ASN A 182 -25.16 -9.07 -14.04
C ASN A 182 -26.30 -9.41 -13.04
N SER A 183 -26.99 -8.43 -12.48
CA SER A 183 -28.11 -8.65 -11.56
C SER A 183 -29.47 -8.84 -12.27
N SER A 184 -29.50 -8.74 -13.60
CA SER A 184 -30.69 -8.92 -14.44
C SER A 184 -30.70 -10.27 -15.18
N HIS A 185 -29.83 -11.18 -14.84
CA HIS A 185 -29.82 -12.59 -15.23
C HIS A 185 -29.86 -13.48 -14.00
#